data_02ad6107bfea581aecd7ec154a6dd370
#
_entry.id   02ad6107bfea581aecd7ec154a6dd370
#
_cell.length_a   1.000
_cell.length_b   1.000
_cell.length_c   1.000
_cell.angle_alpha   90.00
_cell.angle_beta   90.00
_cell.angle_gamma   90.00
#
_symmetry.space_group_name_H-M   'P 1'
#
loop_
_entity.id
_entity.type
_entity.pdbx_description
1 polymer ?
#
loop_
_entity_poly.entity_id
_entity_poly.type
_entity_poly.pdbx_seq_one_letter_code
_entity_poly.pdbx_strand_id
1 'polypeptide(L)'
;MDEENTMSSCQDEEKHSHILMITVVMLGSIIGNGIICLLLVRFKTLRTVPNILIANLALIDILNALTNMPLMIMWYICKVPFLKGRSISWFVVTWYVLFMYLTVFNLIVLTMDRYGAIVHGLRYHSWKTINKAKVAVLFVWLLAAAYTYGMFILGLDTDLGDAPVLEYRMHYLKNFGRHFIIPGYLVPCAIMLVMGIAIWRTVRRQSKRISEFCSVRKQVKNDVKTAKTIGLTVMTFFFMGVFPMLLHNIAKMHGTWPHFLAYILTHLNSMVNPVIYSLKTQR
;
A
#
# COMPACT_ATOMS: atom_id res chain seq x y z
N MET A 1 20.52 14.88 38.72
CA MET A 1 20.93 13.47 38.47
C MET A 1 19.72 12.54 38.32
N ASP A 2 18.66 12.68 39.11
CA ASP A 2 17.50 11.80 39.07
C ASP A 2 16.51 12.13 37.90
N GLU A 3 16.35 13.41 37.52
CA GLU A 3 15.51 13.78 36.37
C GLU A 3 16.13 13.39 35.02
N GLU A 4 17.44 13.43 34.89
CA GLU A 4 18.15 13.05 33.68
C GLU A 4 18.13 11.53 33.46
N ASN A 5 18.21 10.75 34.56
CA ASN A 5 18.07 9.30 34.53
C ASN A 5 16.63 8.84 34.25
N THR A 6 15.63 9.51 34.81
CA THR A 6 14.22 9.22 34.52
C THR A 6 13.84 9.58 33.08
N MET A 7 14.37 10.67 32.54
CA MET A 7 14.12 11.06 31.14
C MET A 7 14.79 10.14 30.14
N SER A 8 15.99 9.62 30.44
CA SER A 8 16.67 8.64 29.60
C SER A 8 15.95 7.27 29.63
N SER A 9 15.48 6.81 30.78
CA SER A 9 14.73 5.57 30.92
C SER A 9 13.38 5.61 30.19
N CYS A 10 12.63 6.71 30.28
CA CYS A 10 11.38 6.91 29.52
C CYS A 10 11.61 6.91 27.99
N GLN A 11 12.71 7.53 27.52
CA GLN A 11 13.04 7.51 26.08
C GLN A 11 13.41 6.13 25.59
N ASP A 12 14.03 5.30 26.42
CA ASP A 12 14.38 3.94 26.05
C ASP A 12 13.17 3.00 26.08
N GLU A 13 12.24 3.15 27.01
CA GLU A 13 10.96 2.42 27.02
C GLU A 13 10.11 2.76 25.79
N GLU A 14 10.05 4.04 25.41
CA GLU A 14 9.35 4.50 24.21
C GLU A 14 9.94 3.84 22.94
N LYS A 15 11.26 3.79 22.81
CA LYS A 15 11.93 3.11 21.69
C LYS A 15 11.62 1.61 21.62
N HIS A 16 11.66 0.92 22.77
CA HIS A 16 11.34 -0.50 22.82
C HIS A 16 9.89 -0.78 22.40
N SER A 17 8.95 0.04 22.82
CA SER A 17 7.54 -0.09 22.42
C SER A 17 7.35 0.12 20.91
N HIS A 18 8.03 1.10 20.32
CA HIS A 18 8.00 1.35 18.87
C HIS A 18 8.59 0.17 18.08
N ILE A 19 9.74 -0.36 18.50
CA ILE A 19 10.37 -1.53 17.87
C ILE A 19 9.44 -2.74 17.93
N LEU A 20 8.85 -2.99 19.10
CA LEU A 20 7.92 -4.11 19.28
C LEU A 20 6.70 -3.98 18.34
N MET A 21 6.07 -2.81 18.29
CA MET A 21 4.91 -2.57 17.42
C MET A 21 5.26 -2.80 15.93
N ILE A 22 6.38 -2.26 15.44
CA ILE A 22 6.81 -2.46 14.06
C ILE A 22 7.10 -3.93 13.80
N THR A 23 7.76 -4.63 14.74
CA THR A 23 8.08 -6.05 14.59
C THR A 23 6.83 -6.90 14.50
N VAL A 24 5.80 -6.63 15.31
CA VAL A 24 4.50 -7.34 15.24
C VAL A 24 3.83 -7.11 13.88
N VAL A 25 3.81 -5.87 13.39
CA VAL A 25 3.23 -5.54 12.08
C VAL A 25 4.01 -6.20 10.94
N MET A 26 5.34 -6.21 11.03
CA MET A 26 6.23 -6.86 10.06
C MET A 26 5.96 -8.36 9.99
N LEU A 27 5.97 -9.06 11.12
CA LEU A 27 5.70 -10.50 11.17
C LEU A 27 4.29 -10.83 10.69
N GLY A 28 3.28 -10.08 11.13
CA GLY A 28 1.89 -10.25 10.69
C GLY A 28 1.73 -10.04 9.18
N SER A 29 2.42 -9.05 8.60
CA SER A 29 2.43 -8.81 7.16
C SER A 29 3.10 -9.95 6.40
N ILE A 30 4.27 -10.42 6.84
CA ILE A 30 5.01 -11.52 6.17
C ILE A 30 4.21 -12.82 6.23
N ILE A 31 3.69 -13.18 7.40
CA ILE A 31 2.94 -14.44 7.57
C ILE A 31 1.64 -14.40 6.78
N GLY A 32 0.84 -13.33 6.95
CA GLY A 32 -0.47 -13.23 6.30
C GLY A 32 -0.38 -13.19 4.78
N ASN A 33 0.49 -12.35 4.23
CA ASN A 33 0.68 -12.24 2.79
C ASN A 33 1.43 -13.46 2.22
N GLY A 34 2.33 -14.09 2.99
CA GLY A 34 2.99 -15.34 2.63
C GLY A 34 1.99 -16.48 2.42
N ILE A 35 0.97 -16.59 3.29
CA ILE A 35 -0.11 -17.57 3.12
C ILE A 35 -0.86 -17.33 1.81
N ILE A 36 -1.18 -16.08 1.45
CA ILE A 36 -1.86 -15.76 0.18
C ILE A 36 -1.02 -16.24 -1.02
N CYS A 37 0.26 -15.89 -1.04
CA CYS A 37 1.18 -16.33 -2.10
C CYS A 37 1.28 -17.85 -2.17
N LEU A 38 1.42 -18.53 -1.03
CA LEU A 38 1.50 -19.99 -0.95
C LEU A 38 0.24 -20.67 -1.49
N LEU A 39 -0.94 -20.17 -1.14
CA LEU A 39 -2.22 -20.71 -1.64
C LEU A 39 -2.33 -20.60 -3.16
N LEU A 40 -1.92 -19.47 -3.75
CA LEU A 40 -1.93 -19.31 -5.21
C LEU A 40 -0.90 -20.20 -5.94
N VAL A 41 0.26 -20.44 -5.31
CA VAL A 41 1.26 -21.38 -5.86
C VAL A 41 0.74 -22.80 -5.77
N ARG A 42 0.17 -23.20 -4.63
CA ARG A 42 -0.29 -24.57 -4.35
C ARG A 42 -1.54 -24.96 -5.14
N PHE A 43 -2.52 -24.06 -5.27
CA PHE A 43 -3.82 -24.35 -5.87
C PHE A 43 -4.01 -23.64 -7.22
N LYS A 44 -3.84 -24.37 -8.32
CA LYS A 44 -4.01 -23.82 -9.69
C LYS A 44 -5.42 -23.28 -9.95
N THR A 45 -6.44 -23.82 -9.29
CA THR A 45 -7.85 -23.40 -9.39
C THR A 45 -8.07 -21.97 -8.86
N LEU A 46 -7.20 -21.47 -7.97
CA LEU A 46 -7.24 -20.12 -7.46
C LEU A 46 -6.60 -19.09 -8.41
N ARG A 47 -5.94 -19.50 -9.48
CA ARG A 47 -5.23 -18.60 -10.41
C ARG A 47 -6.19 -17.88 -11.35
N THR A 48 -6.99 -17.00 -10.82
CA THR A 48 -7.86 -16.08 -11.57
C THR A 48 -7.17 -14.69 -11.69
N VAL A 49 -7.61 -13.86 -12.66
CA VAL A 49 -7.03 -12.52 -12.85
C VAL A 49 -7.02 -11.70 -11.55
N PRO A 50 -8.13 -11.55 -10.80
CA PRO A 50 -8.09 -10.77 -9.56
C PRO A 50 -7.16 -11.39 -8.51
N ASN A 51 -7.08 -12.72 -8.43
CA ASN A 51 -6.22 -13.36 -7.46
C ASN A 51 -4.73 -13.22 -7.80
N ILE A 52 -4.36 -13.12 -9.09
CA ILE A 52 -2.99 -12.78 -9.51
C ILE A 52 -2.63 -11.36 -9.07
N LEU A 53 -3.54 -10.39 -9.23
CA LEU A 53 -3.33 -9.03 -8.79
C LEU A 53 -3.26 -8.92 -7.26
N ILE A 54 -4.06 -9.71 -6.54
CA ILE A 54 -4.00 -9.84 -5.07
C ILE A 54 -2.67 -10.45 -4.64
N ALA A 55 -2.17 -11.49 -5.34
CA ALA A 55 -0.87 -12.07 -5.04
C ALA A 55 0.29 -11.09 -5.31
N ASN A 56 0.18 -10.25 -6.34
CA ASN A 56 1.16 -9.19 -6.57
C ASN A 56 1.14 -8.18 -5.42
N LEU A 57 -0.05 -7.78 -4.93
CA LEU A 57 -0.14 -6.92 -3.74
C LEU A 57 0.47 -7.59 -2.51
N ALA A 58 0.19 -8.87 -2.29
CA ALA A 58 0.79 -9.63 -1.20
C ALA A 58 2.33 -9.71 -1.31
N LEU A 59 2.87 -9.87 -2.50
CA LEU A 59 4.32 -9.83 -2.74
C LEU A 59 4.91 -8.44 -2.43
N ILE A 60 4.25 -7.37 -2.87
CA ILE A 60 4.63 -5.98 -2.55
C ILE A 60 4.66 -5.78 -1.02
N ASP A 61 3.64 -6.25 -0.31
CA ASP A 61 3.52 -6.13 1.15
C ASP A 61 4.62 -6.92 1.89
N ILE A 62 4.98 -8.13 1.42
CA ILE A 62 6.09 -8.91 1.97
C ILE A 62 7.42 -8.19 1.77
N LEU A 63 7.70 -7.71 0.55
CA LEU A 63 8.94 -7.00 0.25
C LEU A 63 9.04 -5.69 1.04
N ASN A 64 7.93 -4.96 1.16
CA ASN A 64 7.85 -3.77 2.01
C ASN A 64 8.16 -4.09 3.49
N ALA A 65 7.60 -5.18 4.01
CA ALA A 65 7.84 -5.62 5.38
C ALA A 65 9.30 -6.07 5.61
N LEU A 66 9.92 -6.74 4.64
CA LEU A 66 11.30 -7.22 4.73
C LEU A 66 12.35 -6.11 4.55
N THR A 67 12.00 -4.98 3.94
CA THR A 67 12.96 -3.93 3.61
C THR A 67 12.68 -2.62 4.34
N ASN A 68 11.52 -2.01 4.14
CA ASN A 68 11.22 -0.70 4.72
C ASN A 68 11.04 -0.72 6.24
N MET A 69 10.44 -1.77 6.80
CA MET A 69 10.23 -1.82 8.24
C MET A 69 11.55 -1.98 9.02
N PRO A 70 12.50 -2.86 8.64
CA PRO A 70 13.83 -2.88 9.26
C PRO A 70 14.61 -1.58 9.04
N LEU A 71 14.57 -0.99 7.82
CA LEU A 71 15.20 0.31 7.58
C LEU A 71 14.65 1.38 8.50
N MET A 72 13.33 1.38 8.77
CA MET A 72 12.75 2.33 9.72
C MET A 72 13.27 2.13 11.14
N ILE A 73 13.35 0.90 11.62
CA ILE A 73 13.94 0.62 12.93
C ILE A 73 15.35 1.20 13.00
N MET A 74 16.15 0.95 11.96
CA MET A 74 17.54 1.38 11.90
C MET A 74 17.73 2.90 11.88
N TRP A 75 17.01 3.64 11.03
CA TRP A 75 17.25 5.09 10.88
C TRP A 75 16.40 5.96 11.80
N TYR A 76 15.15 5.57 12.08
CA TYR A 76 14.24 6.39 12.88
C TYR A 76 14.38 6.14 14.38
N ILE A 77 14.47 4.86 14.79
CA ILE A 77 14.48 4.48 16.20
C ILE A 77 15.92 4.37 16.71
N CYS A 78 16.75 3.58 16.04
CA CYS A 78 18.13 3.34 16.45
C CYS A 78 19.10 4.43 16.01
N LYS A 79 18.72 5.32 15.09
CA LYS A 79 19.52 6.42 14.53
C LYS A 79 20.93 5.99 14.10
N VAL A 80 21.01 4.85 13.41
CA VAL A 80 22.27 4.21 13.03
C VAL A 80 23.14 5.14 12.18
N PRO A 81 24.40 5.42 12.56
CA PRO A 81 25.24 6.44 11.92
C PRO A 81 25.54 6.22 10.45
N PHE A 82 25.61 4.96 9.96
CA PHE A 82 25.93 4.68 8.56
C PHE A 82 24.79 5.04 7.58
N LEU A 83 23.58 5.28 8.07
CA LEU A 83 22.44 5.75 7.27
C LEU A 83 22.41 7.28 7.14
N LYS A 84 23.59 7.89 7.04
CA LYS A 84 23.77 9.33 6.82
C LYS A 84 24.41 9.60 5.46
N GLY A 85 24.30 10.82 5.00
CA GLY A 85 24.85 11.26 3.73
C GLY A 85 23.87 11.22 2.57
N ARG A 86 24.14 12.05 1.57
CA ARG A 86 23.23 12.35 0.45
C ARG A 86 22.69 11.10 -0.26
N SER A 87 23.57 10.27 -0.79
CA SER A 87 23.17 9.12 -1.61
C SER A 87 22.36 8.08 -0.84
N ILE A 88 22.76 7.79 0.40
CA ILE A 88 22.08 6.82 1.26
C ILE A 88 20.70 7.35 1.68
N SER A 89 20.64 8.62 2.08
CA SER A 89 19.38 9.25 2.50
C SER A 89 18.36 9.30 1.35
N TRP A 90 18.80 9.68 0.14
CA TRP A 90 17.95 9.65 -1.05
C TRP A 90 17.55 8.22 -1.44
N PHE A 91 18.44 7.25 -1.33
CA PHE A 91 18.10 5.85 -1.56
C PHE A 91 17.01 5.36 -0.60
N VAL A 92 17.12 5.61 0.70
CA VAL A 92 16.12 5.21 1.69
C VAL A 92 14.76 5.87 1.41
N VAL A 93 14.75 7.17 1.12
CA VAL A 93 13.51 7.90 0.79
C VAL A 93 12.86 7.36 -0.48
N THR A 94 13.64 7.17 -1.56
CA THR A 94 13.10 6.65 -2.83
C THR A 94 12.66 5.21 -2.73
N TRP A 95 13.37 4.39 -1.94
CA TRP A 95 12.99 3.01 -1.66
C TRP A 95 11.64 2.91 -0.94
N TYR A 96 11.42 3.75 0.07
CA TYR A 96 10.13 3.85 0.74
C TYR A 96 9.00 4.26 -0.24
N VAL A 97 9.28 5.26 -1.07
CA VAL A 97 8.30 5.79 -2.04
C VAL A 97 8.00 4.77 -3.15
N LEU A 98 8.95 3.91 -3.52
CA LEU A 98 8.73 2.82 -4.48
C LEU A 98 7.56 1.91 -4.05
N PHE A 99 7.56 1.44 -2.81
CA PHE A 99 6.49 0.57 -2.31
C PHE A 99 5.15 1.29 -2.18
N MET A 100 5.18 2.59 -1.90
CA MET A 100 3.97 3.42 -1.93
C MET A 100 3.35 3.44 -3.34
N TYR A 101 4.14 3.69 -4.39
CA TYR A 101 3.66 3.67 -5.78
C TYR A 101 3.25 2.28 -6.24
N LEU A 102 4.01 1.24 -5.89
CA LEU A 102 3.65 -0.15 -6.21
C LEU A 102 2.27 -0.50 -5.65
N THR A 103 2.00 -0.14 -4.41
CA THR A 103 0.71 -0.37 -3.76
C THR A 103 -0.42 0.38 -4.47
N VAL A 104 -0.25 1.69 -4.72
CA VAL A 104 -1.27 2.52 -5.41
C VAL A 104 -1.54 2.01 -6.81
N PHE A 105 -0.51 1.76 -7.62
CA PHE A 105 -0.68 1.31 -9.00
C PHE A 105 -1.26 -0.11 -9.07
N ASN A 106 -0.93 -0.97 -8.12
CA ASN A 106 -1.58 -2.28 -8.04
C ASN A 106 -3.06 -2.17 -7.65
N LEU A 107 -3.41 -1.30 -6.69
CA LEU A 107 -4.79 -1.08 -6.28
C LEU A 107 -5.65 -0.46 -7.39
N ILE A 108 -5.10 0.46 -8.20
CA ILE A 108 -5.84 1.01 -9.34
C ILE A 108 -6.12 -0.09 -10.38
N VAL A 109 -5.14 -0.96 -10.70
CA VAL A 109 -5.35 -2.08 -11.62
C VAL A 109 -6.38 -3.07 -11.07
N LEU A 110 -6.35 -3.39 -9.79
CA LEU A 110 -7.39 -4.19 -9.11
C LEU A 110 -8.78 -3.56 -9.22
N THR A 111 -8.87 -2.26 -9.01
CA THR A 111 -10.14 -1.51 -9.11
C THR A 111 -10.65 -1.47 -10.55
N MET A 112 -9.76 -1.29 -11.54
CA MET A 112 -10.10 -1.35 -12.97
C MET A 112 -10.61 -2.74 -13.37
N ASP A 113 -9.96 -3.82 -12.89
CA ASP A 113 -10.43 -5.19 -13.13
C ASP A 113 -11.85 -5.40 -12.59
N ARG A 114 -12.14 -4.88 -11.38
CA ARG A 114 -13.47 -4.99 -10.80
C ARG A 114 -14.51 -4.12 -11.49
N TYR A 115 -14.13 -2.89 -11.85
CA TYR A 115 -14.98 -2.00 -12.62
C TYR A 115 -15.37 -2.66 -13.95
N GLY A 116 -14.41 -3.19 -14.71
CA GLY A 116 -14.67 -3.91 -15.95
C GLY A 116 -15.61 -5.10 -15.76
N ALA A 117 -15.37 -5.93 -14.74
CA ALA A 117 -16.18 -7.12 -14.47
C ALA A 117 -17.65 -6.81 -14.09
N ILE A 118 -17.89 -5.70 -13.39
CA ILE A 118 -19.22 -5.37 -12.86
C ILE A 118 -19.99 -4.45 -13.81
N VAL A 119 -19.32 -3.42 -14.34
CA VAL A 119 -20.00 -2.40 -15.17
C VAL A 119 -20.13 -2.89 -16.61
N HIS A 120 -19.11 -3.58 -17.14
CA HIS A 120 -19.11 -4.06 -18.53
C HIS A 120 -19.38 -5.57 -18.67
N GLY A 121 -19.53 -6.30 -17.58
CA GLY A 121 -20.02 -7.68 -17.51
C GLY A 121 -19.48 -8.62 -18.60
N LEU A 122 -20.38 -9.12 -19.47
CA LEU A 122 -20.04 -10.11 -20.50
C LEU A 122 -18.89 -9.69 -21.43
N ARG A 123 -18.86 -8.42 -21.86
CA ARG A 123 -17.81 -7.90 -22.74
C ARG A 123 -16.44 -7.95 -22.07
N TYR A 124 -16.36 -7.68 -20.78
CA TYR A 124 -15.10 -7.76 -20.04
C TYR A 124 -14.65 -9.21 -19.87
N HIS A 125 -15.54 -10.14 -19.57
CA HIS A 125 -15.22 -11.55 -19.39
C HIS A 125 -14.70 -12.22 -20.67
N SER A 126 -15.11 -11.75 -21.85
CA SER A 126 -14.66 -12.33 -23.13
C SER A 126 -13.19 -12.02 -23.47
N TRP A 127 -12.65 -10.87 -23.05
CA TRP A 127 -11.27 -10.49 -23.38
C TRP A 127 -10.27 -10.55 -22.22
N LYS A 128 -10.74 -10.82 -21.03
CA LYS A 128 -9.94 -10.96 -19.81
C LYS A 128 -9.13 -12.25 -19.83
N THR A 129 -7.78 -12.14 -19.77
CA THR A 129 -6.88 -13.29 -19.72
C THR A 129 -5.82 -13.15 -18.62
N ILE A 130 -5.29 -14.32 -18.18
CA ILE A 130 -4.19 -14.36 -17.19
C ILE A 130 -2.93 -13.66 -17.72
N ASN A 131 -2.64 -13.77 -19.02
CA ASN A 131 -1.47 -13.11 -19.61
C ASN A 131 -1.59 -11.59 -19.56
N LYS A 132 -2.77 -11.04 -19.81
CA LYS A 132 -3.02 -9.59 -19.66
C LYS A 132 -2.84 -9.13 -18.21
N ALA A 133 -3.23 -9.95 -17.23
CA ALA A 133 -2.98 -9.66 -15.83
C ALA A 133 -1.47 -9.63 -15.48
N LYS A 134 -0.69 -10.58 -16.02
CA LYS A 134 0.78 -10.59 -15.86
C LYS A 134 1.44 -9.37 -16.50
N VAL A 135 0.99 -8.96 -17.69
CA VAL A 135 1.48 -7.74 -18.37
C VAL A 135 1.13 -6.50 -17.53
N ALA A 136 -0.08 -6.44 -16.97
CA ALA A 136 -0.46 -5.34 -16.09
C ALA A 136 0.39 -5.28 -14.82
N VAL A 137 0.72 -6.44 -14.22
CA VAL A 137 1.67 -6.53 -13.09
C VAL A 137 3.04 -5.99 -13.49
N LEU A 138 3.59 -6.44 -14.61
CA LEU A 138 4.88 -5.94 -15.11
C LEU A 138 4.85 -4.42 -15.31
N PHE A 139 3.77 -3.90 -15.90
CA PHE A 139 3.59 -2.46 -16.12
C PHE A 139 3.55 -1.68 -14.79
N VAL A 140 2.90 -2.21 -13.75
CA VAL A 140 2.88 -1.63 -12.40
C VAL A 140 4.29 -1.47 -11.84
N TRP A 141 5.14 -2.51 -11.95
CA TRP A 141 6.52 -2.48 -11.48
C TRP A 141 7.38 -1.50 -12.27
N LEU A 142 7.28 -1.51 -13.60
CA LEU A 142 8.05 -0.60 -14.47
C LEU A 142 7.64 0.86 -14.24
N LEU A 143 6.36 1.14 -14.11
CA LEU A 143 5.87 2.51 -13.86
C LEU A 143 6.30 3.03 -12.49
N ALA A 144 6.18 2.22 -11.44
CA ALA A 144 6.64 2.59 -10.11
C ALA A 144 8.17 2.83 -10.08
N ALA A 145 8.94 1.95 -10.74
CA ALA A 145 10.39 2.11 -10.87
C ALA A 145 10.76 3.38 -11.65
N ALA A 146 10.06 3.70 -12.74
CA ALA A 146 10.31 4.93 -13.51
C ALA A 146 10.04 6.19 -12.68
N TYR A 147 8.94 6.23 -11.93
CA TYR A 147 8.65 7.35 -11.02
C TYR A 147 9.72 7.52 -9.95
N THR A 148 10.13 6.43 -9.30
CA THR A 148 11.13 6.47 -8.22
C THR A 148 12.54 6.75 -8.75
N TYR A 149 12.92 6.22 -9.92
CA TYR A 149 14.20 6.52 -10.54
C TYR A 149 14.31 8.00 -10.92
N GLY A 150 13.28 8.58 -11.56
CA GLY A 150 13.24 10.00 -11.87
C GLY A 150 13.39 10.87 -10.62
N MET A 151 12.72 10.49 -9.54
CA MET A 151 12.82 11.16 -8.25
C MET A 151 14.22 11.04 -7.62
N PHE A 152 14.84 9.87 -7.70
CA PHE A 152 16.21 9.65 -7.20
C PHE A 152 17.22 10.51 -7.92
N ILE A 153 17.18 10.56 -9.25
CA ILE A 153 18.10 11.37 -10.07
C ILE A 153 17.94 12.87 -9.75
N LEU A 154 16.71 13.39 -9.69
CA LEU A 154 16.47 14.79 -9.33
C LEU A 154 16.90 15.11 -7.89
N GLY A 155 16.78 14.12 -6.98
CA GLY A 155 17.22 14.27 -5.59
C GLY A 155 18.73 14.35 -5.45
N LEU A 156 19.49 13.70 -6.32
CA LEU A 156 20.97 13.72 -6.25
C LEU A 156 21.57 15.13 -6.46
N ASP A 157 20.85 16.04 -7.12
CA ASP A 157 21.30 17.43 -7.26
C ASP A 157 21.12 18.24 -5.97
N THR A 158 20.36 17.71 -5.00
CA THR A 158 20.12 18.37 -3.72
C THR A 158 21.05 17.82 -2.66
N ASP A 159 21.92 18.65 -2.14
CA ASP A 159 22.82 18.31 -1.06
C ASP A 159 22.40 19.01 0.24
N LEU A 160 22.03 18.20 1.23
CA LEU A 160 21.72 18.66 2.59
C LEU A 160 22.85 18.27 3.57
N GLY A 161 24.03 17.92 3.04
CA GLY A 161 25.17 17.48 3.83
C GLY A 161 24.88 16.19 4.60
N ASP A 162 25.29 16.17 5.86
CA ASP A 162 25.05 15.03 6.78
C ASP A 162 23.67 15.05 7.44
N ALA A 163 22.72 15.73 6.84
CA ALA A 163 21.36 15.80 7.34
C ALA A 163 20.74 14.39 7.47
N PRO A 164 19.91 14.17 8.48
CA PRO A 164 19.22 12.90 8.66
C PRO A 164 18.20 12.65 7.52
N VAL A 165 17.90 11.37 7.25
CA VAL A 165 16.95 10.94 6.22
C VAL A 165 15.60 11.68 6.31
N LEU A 166 15.18 12.07 7.52
CA LEU A 166 13.95 12.83 7.72
C LEU A 166 13.98 14.19 7.02
N GLU A 167 15.10 14.91 7.04
CA GLU A 167 15.25 16.21 6.36
C GLU A 167 15.22 16.04 4.84
N TYR A 168 15.88 15.01 4.29
CA TYR A 168 15.77 14.65 2.87
C TYR A 168 14.32 14.33 2.48
N ARG A 169 13.58 13.61 3.34
CA ARG A 169 12.15 13.32 3.13
C ARG A 169 11.31 14.59 3.14
N MET A 170 11.54 15.51 4.07
CA MET A 170 10.82 16.78 4.15
C MET A 170 11.13 17.68 2.95
N HIS A 171 12.40 17.72 2.52
CA HIS A 171 12.82 18.42 1.32
C HIS A 171 12.13 17.86 0.08
N TYR A 172 12.05 16.52 -0.04
CA TYR A 172 11.32 15.85 -1.11
C TYR A 172 9.84 16.28 -1.14
N LEU A 173 9.15 16.20 -0.02
CA LEU A 173 7.73 16.58 0.06
C LEU A 173 7.50 18.04 -0.34
N LYS A 174 8.39 18.93 0.06
CA LYS A 174 8.30 20.37 -0.26
C LYS A 174 8.56 20.69 -1.72
N ASN A 175 9.61 20.15 -2.31
CA ASN A 175 10.11 20.55 -3.63
C ASN A 175 9.59 19.65 -4.77
N PHE A 176 9.45 18.35 -4.54
CA PHE A 176 9.03 17.38 -5.56
C PHE A 176 7.62 16.87 -5.37
N GLY A 177 6.99 17.10 -4.20
CA GLY A 177 5.68 16.56 -3.88
C GLY A 177 4.61 16.93 -4.90
N ARG A 178 4.63 18.17 -5.42
CA ARG A 178 3.68 18.63 -6.44
C ARG A 178 3.81 17.82 -7.75
N HIS A 179 5.02 17.54 -8.19
CA HIS A 179 5.27 16.88 -9.47
C HIS A 179 5.14 15.35 -9.42
N PHE A 180 5.35 14.74 -8.26
CA PHE A 180 5.34 13.29 -8.10
C PHE A 180 4.15 12.77 -7.27
N ILE A 181 3.79 13.44 -6.16
CA ILE A 181 2.69 12.98 -5.30
C ILE A 181 1.34 13.22 -5.96
N ILE A 182 1.13 14.38 -6.58
CA ILE A 182 -0.17 14.65 -7.22
C ILE A 182 -0.44 13.66 -8.35
N PRO A 183 0.39 13.54 -9.41
CA PRO A 183 0.07 12.65 -10.53
C PRO A 183 0.24 11.17 -10.18
N GLY A 184 1.24 10.80 -9.37
CA GLY A 184 1.55 9.40 -9.07
C GLY A 184 0.78 8.81 -7.89
N TYR A 185 0.15 9.63 -7.05
CA TYR A 185 -0.55 9.17 -5.86
C TYR A 185 -1.99 9.71 -5.77
N LEU A 186 -2.19 11.03 -5.73
CA LEU A 186 -3.52 11.61 -5.55
C LEU A 186 -4.45 11.39 -6.73
N VAL A 187 -3.96 11.52 -7.97
CA VAL A 187 -4.77 11.27 -9.17
C VAL A 187 -5.23 9.81 -9.26
N PRO A 188 -4.37 8.78 -9.12
CA PRO A 188 -4.81 7.40 -9.00
C PRO A 188 -5.82 7.16 -7.89
N CYS A 189 -5.64 7.77 -6.72
CA CYS A 189 -6.59 7.70 -5.62
C CYS A 189 -7.97 8.26 -6.00
N ALA A 190 -8.01 9.43 -6.63
CA ALA A 190 -9.26 10.03 -7.10
C ALA A 190 -9.97 9.14 -8.14
N ILE A 191 -9.21 8.56 -9.08
CA ILE A 191 -9.75 7.62 -10.08
C ILE A 191 -10.34 6.38 -9.38
N MET A 192 -9.65 5.80 -8.39
CA MET A 192 -10.16 4.65 -7.62
C MET A 192 -11.47 4.99 -6.90
N LEU A 193 -11.59 6.19 -6.31
CA LEU A 193 -12.82 6.63 -5.67
C LEU A 193 -13.98 6.73 -6.67
N VAL A 194 -13.77 7.35 -7.83
CA VAL A 194 -14.80 7.48 -8.88
C VAL A 194 -15.25 6.10 -9.37
N MET A 195 -14.30 5.21 -9.67
CA MET A 195 -14.61 3.83 -10.06
C MET A 195 -15.32 3.06 -8.95
N GLY A 196 -14.90 3.23 -7.70
CA GLY A 196 -15.55 2.61 -6.53
C GLY A 196 -17.01 3.03 -6.39
N ILE A 197 -17.31 4.31 -6.56
CA ILE A 197 -18.69 4.84 -6.56
C ILE A 197 -19.50 4.23 -7.72
N ALA A 198 -18.92 4.13 -8.91
CA ALA A 198 -19.60 3.53 -10.07
C ALA A 198 -19.91 2.04 -9.85
N ILE A 199 -18.95 1.27 -9.32
CA ILE A 199 -19.11 -0.13 -8.91
C ILE A 199 -20.26 -0.25 -7.90
N TRP A 200 -20.24 0.55 -6.84
CA TRP A 200 -21.25 0.52 -5.78
C TRP A 200 -22.66 0.83 -6.32
N ARG A 201 -22.80 1.87 -7.19
CA ARG A 201 -24.07 2.21 -7.83
C ARG A 201 -24.59 1.06 -8.71
N THR A 202 -23.71 0.43 -9.48
CA THR A 202 -24.06 -0.69 -10.37
C THR A 202 -24.49 -1.92 -9.57
N VAL A 203 -23.74 -2.27 -8.51
CA VAL A 203 -24.08 -3.37 -7.60
C VAL A 203 -25.46 -3.14 -6.96
N ARG A 204 -25.74 -1.94 -6.46
CA ARG A 204 -27.05 -1.61 -5.89
C ARG A 204 -28.20 -1.75 -6.90
N ARG A 205 -27.98 -1.31 -8.16
CA ARG A 205 -28.99 -1.45 -9.22
C ARG A 205 -29.22 -2.92 -9.61
N GLN A 206 -28.15 -3.70 -9.75
CA GLN A 206 -28.24 -5.12 -10.10
C GLN A 206 -28.84 -5.95 -8.97
N SER A 207 -28.55 -5.66 -7.72
CA SER A 207 -29.12 -6.38 -6.55
C SER A 207 -30.65 -6.36 -6.54
N LYS A 208 -31.27 -5.32 -7.08
CA LYS A 208 -32.73 -5.21 -7.20
C LYS A 208 -33.31 -6.05 -8.38
N ARG A 209 -32.48 -6.39 -9.40
CA ARG A 209 -32.92 -7.11 -10.62
C ARG A 209 -32.61 -8.61 -10.60
N ILE A 210 -31.76 -9.10 -9.69
CA ILE A 210 -31.19 -10.46 -9.70
C ILE A 210 -32.20 -11.53 -9.20
N SER A 211 -33.45 -11.20 -8.90
CA SER A 211 -34.41 -12.23 -8.42
C SER A 211 -34.83 -13.26 -9.50
N GLU A 212 -34.51 -13.06 -10.78
CA GLU A 212 -35.18 -13.79 -11.87
C GLU A 212 -34.33 -14.84 -12.64
N PHE A 213 -33.00 -14.90 -12.59
CA PHE A 213 -32.20 -15.83 -13.38
C PHE A 213 -31.10 -16.59 -12.61
N CYS A 214 -31.20 -17.93 -12.49
CA CYS A 214 -30.34 -18.76 -11.62
C CYS A 214 -28.84 -18.88 -12.03
N SER A 215 -28.48 -19.03 -13.33
CA SER A 215 -27.09 -19.27 -13.75
C SER A 215 -26.22 -17.99 -13.79
N VAL A 216 -26.77 -16.90 -14.27
CA VAL A 216 -26.16 -15.57 -14.25
C VAL A 216 -25.97 -15.06 -12.82
N ARG A 217 -26.86 -15.48 -11.90
CA ARG A 217 -26.84 -15.14 -10.48
C ARG A 217 -25.57 -15.56 -9.75
N LYS A 218 -24.98 -16.74 -10.05
CA LYS A 218 -23.76 -17.25 -9.35
C LYS A 218 -22.52 -16.43 -9.69
N GLN A 219 -22.31 -16.12 -10.98
CA GLN A 219 -21.15 -15.35 -11.43
C GLN A 219 -21.22 -13.91 -10.94
N VAL A 220 -22.35 -13.24 -11.12
CA VAL A 220 -22.56 -11.86 -10.62
C VAL A 220 -22.39 -11.79 -9.10
N LYS A 221 -22.88 -12.79 -8.35
CA LYS A 221 -22.70 -12.88 -6.91
C LYS A 221 -21.25 -12.96 -6.50
N ASN A 222 -20.43 -13.73 -7.25
CA ASN A 222 -18.98 -13.86 -7.00
C ASN A 222 -18.24 -12.55 -7.34
N ASP A 223 -18.59 -11.89 -8.45
CA ASP A 223 -17.97 -10.62 -8.84
C ASP A 223 -18.30 -9.51 -7.84
N VAL A 224 -19.54 -9.43 -7.38
CA VAL A 224 -19.97 -8.51 -6.31
C VAL A 224 -19.23 -8.78 -5.01
N LYS A 225 -19.07 -10.05 -4.61
CA LYS A 225 -18.32 -10.42 -3.41
C LYS A 225 -16.85 -10.00 -3.52
N THR A 226 -16.23 -10.26 -4.66
CA THR A 226 -14.84 -9.86 -4.93
C THR A 226 -14.69 -8.34 -4.94
N ALA A 227 -15.65 -7.62 -5.54
CA ALA A 227 -15.63 -6.16 -5.55
C ALA A 227 -15.80 -5.54 -4.15
N LYS A 228 -16.63 -6.13 -3.29
CA LYS A 228 -16.75 -5.68 -1.89
C LYS A 228 -15.43 -5.87 -1.14
N THR A 229 -14.75 -7.00 -1.33
CA THR A 229 -13.44 -7.27 -0.72
C THR A 229 -12.40 -6.24 -1.18
N ILE A 230 -12.29 -6.00 -2.50
CA ILE A 230 -11.34 -5.03 -3.05
C ILE A 230 -11.73 -3.60 -2.63
N GLY A 231 -13.03 -3.27 -2.62
CA GLY A 231 -13.51 -1.99 -2.11
C GLY A 231 -13.10 -1.76 -0.65
N LEU A 232 -13.18 -2.80 0.19
CA LEU A 232 -12.71 -2.74 1.58
C LEU A 232 -11.19 -2.52 1.64
N THR A 233 -10.41 -3.21 0.82
CA THR A 233 -8.94 -2.99 0.72
C THR A 233 -8.61 -1.56 0.32
N VAL A 234 -9.31 -1.00 -0.68
CA VAL A 234 -9.11 0.39 -1.11
C VAL A 234 -9.49 1.36 0.01
N MET A 235 -10.61 1.14 0.71
CA MET A 235 -11.02 1.97 1.85
C MET A 235 -10.01 1.90 2.99
N THR A 236 -9.51 0.72 3.33
CA THR A 236 -8.47 0.54 4.35
C THR A 236 -7.21 1.30 3.97
N PHE A 237 -6.79 1.22 2.70
CA PHE A 237 -5.66 1.99 2.17
C PHE A 237 -5.87 3.51 2.32
N PHE A 238 -7.08 4.03 2.05
CA PHE A 238 -7.38 5.45 2.27
C PHE A 238 -7.29 5.84 3.73
N PHE A 239 -7.91 5.08 4.63
CA PHE A 239 -7.95 5.42 6.05
C PHE A 239 -6.62 5.18 6.77
N MET A 240 -5.88 4.14 6.41
CA MET A 240 -4.62 3.79 7.08
C MET A 240 -3.38 4.34 6.37
N GLY A 241 -3.43 4.56 5.05
CA GLY A 241 -2.30 5.04 4.26
C GLY A 241 -2.39 6.54 3.95
N VAL A 242 -3.45 6.94 3.23
CA VAL A 242 -3.56 8.31 2.70
C VAL A 242 -3.88 9.33 3.80
N PHE A 243 -4.90 9.05 4.61
CA PHE A 243 -5.42 9.99 5.58
C PHE A 243 -4.42 10.36 6.69
N PRO A 244 -3.70 9.40 7.33
CA PRO A 244 -2.66 9.74 8.31
C PRO A 244 -1.52 10.56 7.71
N MET A 245 -1.11 10.22 6.47
CA MET A 245 -0.06 10.97 5.77
C MET A 245 -0.50 12.42 5.49
N LEU A 246 -1.74 12.64 5.06
CA LEU A 246 -2.27 13.98 4.81
C LEU A 246 -2.41 14.77 6.12
N LEU A 247 -3.00 14.18 7.17
CA LEU A 247 -3.13 14.83 8.48
C LEU A 247 -1.78 15.26 9.02
N HIS A 248 -0.78 14.38 8.96
CA HIS A 248 0.56 14.69 9.43
C HIS A 248 1.17 15.89 8.72
N ASN A 249 1.00 15.97 7.37
CA ASN A 249 1.55 17.08 6.57
C ASN A 249 0.76 18.38 6.75
N ILE A 250 -0.58 18.32 6.88
CA ILE A 250 -1.44 19.52 7.01
C ILE A 250 -1.37 20.10 8.41
N ALA A 251 -1.47 19.25 9.44
CA ALA A 251 -1.53 19.69 10.83
C ALA A 251 -0.17 20.12 11.39
N LYS A 252 0.94 19.99 10.59
CA LYS A 252 2.31 20.27 11.06
C LYS A 252 2.57 19.67 12.45
N MET A 253 2.02 18.48 12.68
CA MET A 253 2.14 17.81 13.97
C MET A 253 3.62 17.48 14.22
N HIS A 254 4.27 18.31 15.02
CA HIS A 254 5.64 18.12 15.45
C HIS A 254 5.66 17.22 16.69
N GLY A 255 6.48 16.19 16.67
CA GLY A 255 6.65 15.26 17.77
C GLY A 255 6.91 13.84 17.29
N THR A 256 7.47 13.02 18.15
CA THR A 256 7.82 11.63 17.84
C THR A 256 6.58 10.74 17.63
N TRP A 257 5.59 10.86 18.51
CA TRP A 257 4.37 10.05 18.50
C TRP A 257 3.47 10.24 17.28
N PRO A 258 3.11 11.47 16.84
CA PRO A 258 2.27 11.63 15.65
C PRO A 258 2.95 11.11 14.39
N HIS A 259 4.26 11.32 14.27
CA HIS A 259 5.06 10.77 13.16
C HIS A 259 5.05 9.25 13.14
N PHE A 260 5.29 8.65 14.30
CA PHE A 260 5.28 7.21 14.48
C PHE A 260 3.91 6.60 14.19
N LEU A 261 2.84 7.22 14.73
CA LEU A 261 1.47 6.77 14.51
C LEU A 261 1.07 6.78 13.03
N ALA A 262 1.37 7.87 12.32
CA ALA A 262 1.10 7.97 10.88
C ALA A 262 1.85 6.88 10.10
N TYR A 263 3.08 6.59 10.51
CA TYR A 263 3.90 5.58 9.87
C TYR A 263 3.40 4.16 10.15
N ILE A 264 3.13 3.82 11.41
CA ILE A 264 2.65 2.49 11.78
C ILE A 264 1.30 2.16 11.13
N LEU A 265 0.39 3.15 11.05
CA LEU A 265 -0.90 3.00 10.37
C LEU A 265 -0.71 2.67 8.88
N THR A 266 0.23 3.32 8.21
CA THR A 266 0.53 3.04 6.80
C THR A 266 1.00 1.59 6.60
N HIS A 267 1.79 1.05 7.52
CA HIS A 267 2.26 -0.34 7.45
C HIS A 267 1.22 -1.36 7.94
N LEU A 268 0.35 -0.98 8.89
CA LEU A 268 -0.79 -1.81 9.28
C LEU A 268 -1.69 -2.16 8.09
N ASN A 269 -1.80 -1.29 7.10
CA ASN A 269 -2.53 -1.58 5.86
C ASN A 269 -2.08 -2.89 5.21
N SER A 270 -0.76 -3.17 5.17
CA SER A 270 -0.21 -4.41 4.63
C SER A 270 -0.58 -5.65 5.45
N MET A 271 -0.65 -5.50 6.78
CA MET A 271 -1.05 -6.59 7.69
C MET A 271 -2.56 -6.90 7.63
N VAL A 272 -3.40 -5.91 7.33
CA VAL A 272 -4.87 -6.06 7.28
C VAL A 272 -5.33 -6.72 5.97
N ASN A 273 -4.59 -6.56 4.87
CA ASN A 273 -4.95 -7.11 3.56
C ASN A 273 -5.28 -8.62 3.59
N PRO A 274 -4.48 -9.52 4.19
CA PRO A 274 -4.79 -10.95 4.31
C PRO A 274 -6.08 -11.22 5.07
N VAL A 275 -6.36 -10.46 6.13
CA VAL A 275 -7.60 -10.60 6.91
C VAL A 275 -8.81 -10.28 6.05
N ILE A 276 -8.77 -9.19 5.29
CA ILE A 276 -9.83 -8.79 4.36
C ILE A 276 -10.10 -9.89 3.31
N TYR A 277 -9.04 -10.52 2.78
CA TYR A 277 -9.19 -11.57 1.78
C TYR A 277 -9.72 -12.89 2.38
N SER A 278 -9.39 -13.21 3.63
CA SER A 278 -9.92 -14.40 4.33
C SER A 278 -11.42 -14.32 4.52
N LEU A 279 -12.00 -13.14 4.75
CA LEU A 279 -13.45 -12.93 4.85
C LEU A 279 -14.20 -13.29 3.55
N LYS A 280 -13.50 -13.33 2.42
CA LYS A 280 -14.07 -13.80 1.14
C LYS A 280 -14.25 -15.31 1.13
N THR A 281 -13.43 -16.07 1.84
CA THR A 281 -13.36 -17.54 1.73
C THR A 281 -14.36 -18.24 2.65
N GLN A 282 -14.76 -17.60 3.75
CA GLN A 282 -15.57 -18.22 4.81
C GLN A 282 -17.09 -18.30 4.56
N ARG A 283 -17.63 -17.97 3.35
CA ARG A 283 -19.07 -18.06 3.06
C ARG A 283 -19.36 -18.66 1.70
#